data_acc1006ab8b8337b63b9e57054902cd8
#
_entry.id   acc1006ab8b8337b63b9e57054902cd8
#
_cell.length_a   1.000
_cell.length_b   1.000
_cell.length_c   1.000
_cell.angle_alpha   90.00
_cell.angle_beta   90.00
_cell.angle_gamma   90.00
#
_symmetry.space_group_name_H-M   'P 1'
#
loop_
_entity.id
_entity.type
_entity.pdbx_description
1 polymer ?
#
loop_
_entity_poly.entity_id
_entity_poly.type
_entity_poly.pdbx_seq_one_letter_code
_entity_poly.pdbx_strand_id
1 'polypeptide(L)'
;MFDNKFKISSKFKPDGDQPRAIKQLTAGLKAGQKFQTLLGVTGSGKTFTMANVIENVQKPTLVIAPNKTLAAQLAQEFRTFFPKSAVEYFVSYYDYYQPEAYISSTDTYIEKESQINDEIDRLRHAATVAVMSRQDVVIVASVSCIYGLGSPEFYEEISLSLKIGEAVDREKLIKDLTEMHFLRSEYLSRGKFRAHGETIEIMSPSREIVTRIEIKEDKIKKISEYNFLTGEALGNLEKVLIYPAKHFVVPEPVLEEALNQIEKELNERVAYFKKNKKLLEAERIYRRTKQDLEMMREIGYCNGIENYSRYLTGRAPGEAPYTLVDYFSKDFLIVVDESHVTVPQLNGMYNGDHARKKALIDNGFRLPSAYDNRPMKFSEFEKKINQVIFTSATPGKYEIEKSSCRPHPNPPLIKGREA
;
A
#
# COMPACT_ATOMS: atom_id res chain seq x y z
N MET A 1 15.56 7.58 -16.17
CA MET A 1 14.12 7.28 -16.24
C MET A 1 13.95 6.22 -17.29
N PHE A 2 13.44 5.05 -16.92
CA PHE A 2 13.13 4.00 -17.90
C PHE A 2 11.87 4.45 -18.66
N ASP A 3 11.99 4.61 -19.99
CA ASP A 3 10.86 4.94 -20.86
C ASP A 3 10.02 3.67 -21.12
N ASN A 4 9.57 3.05 -20.02
CA ASN A 4 8.76 1.85 -20.07
C ASN A 4 7.32 2.23 -20.38
N LYS A 5 6.78 1.69 -21.47
CA LYS A 5 5.41 1.92 -21.91
C LYS A 5 4.60 0.63 -21.85
N PHE A 6 3.33 0.76 -21.52
CA PHE A 6 2.40 -0.34 -21.66
C PHE A 6 2.30 -0.77 -23.11
N LYS A 7 2.45 -2.08 -23.32
CA LYS A 7 2.26 -2.70 -24.64
C LYS A 7 1.54 -4.02 -24.45
N ILE A 8 0.34 -4.12 -25.02
CA ILE A 8 -0.46 -5.35 -24.96
C ILE A 8 0.19 -6.44 -25.82
N SER A 9 0.24 -7.64 -25.24
CA SER A 9 0.53 -8.88 -25.93
C SER A 9 -0.70 -9.77 -25.85
N SER A 10 -1.44 -9.93 -26.94
CA SER A 10 -2.65 -10.73 -26.97
C SER A 10 -2.88 -11.34 -28.34
N LYS A 11 -3.40 -12.56 -28.36
CA LYS A 11 -3.89 -13.24 -29.59
C LYS A 11 -5.29 -12.72 -29.98
N PHE A 12 -5.99 -12.07 -29.05
CA PHE A 12 -7.32 -11.53 -29.27
C PHE A 12 -7.24 -10.08 -29.77
N LYS A 13 -8.24 -9.71 -30.56
CA LYS A 13 -8.48 -8.31 -30.95
C LYS A 13 -9.82 -7.87 -30.34
N PRO A 14 -9.97 -6.56 -30.03
CA PRO A 14 -11.27 -6.05 -29.58
C PRO A 14 -12.37 -6.36 -30.60
N ASP A 15 -13.49 -6.92 -30.11
CA ASP A 15 -14.63 -7.33 -30.95
C ASP A 15 -15.96 -6.89 -30.31
N GLY A 16 -17.03 -6.96 -31.09
CA GLY A 16 -18.38 -6.53 -30.68
C GLY A 16 -18.40 -5.05 -30.27
N ASP A 17 -18.87 -4.77 -29.06
CA ASP A 17 -18.93 -3.40 -28.51
C ASP A 17 -17.62 -2.89 -27.90
N GLN A 18 -16.61 -3.76 -27.74
CA GLN A 18 -15.32 -3.39 -27.11
C GLN A 18 -14.60 -2.24 -27.83
N PRO A 19 -14.46 -2.20 -29.18
CA PRO A 19 -13.80 -1.10 -29.88
C PRO A 19 -14.46 0.26 -29.58
N ARG A 20 -15.78 0.29 -29.50
CA ARG A 20 -16.56 1.49 -29.18
C ARG A 20 -16.30 1.91 -27.71
N ALA A 21 -16.36 0.99 -26.79
CA ALA A 21 -16.12 1.24 -25.36
C ALA A 21 -14.69 1.76 -25.11
N ILE A 22 -13.68 1.11 -25.70
CA ILE A 22 -12.26 1.54 -25.62
C ILE A 22 -12.10 2.96 -26.13
N LYS A 23 -12.67 3.27 -27.30
CA LYS A 23 -12.59 4.61 -27.89
C LYS A 23 -13.23 5.67 -27.01
N GLN A 24 -14.43 5.41 -26.48
CA GLN A 24 -15.17 6.34 -25.64
C GLN A 24 -14.48 6.59 -24.29
N LEU A 25 -14.07 5.53 -23.59
CA LEU A 25 -13.36 5.62 -22.31
C LEU A 25 -12.03 6.35 -22.47
N THR A 26 -11.25 6.00 -23.49
CA THR A 26 -9.97 6.67 -23.79
C THR A 26 -10.18 8.16 -24.08
N ALA A 27 -11.15 8.52 -24.90
CA ALA A 27 -11.48 9.90 -25.21
C ALA A 27 -11.92 10.67 -23.96
N GLY A 28 -12.76 10.07 -23.11
CA GLY A 28 -13.18 10.64 -21.85
C GLY A 28 -11.99 10.93 -20.91
N LEU A 29 -11.08 9.97 -20.73
CA LEU A 29 -9.87 10.15 -19.93
C LEU A 29 -8.97 11.28 -20.50
N LYS A 30 -8.75 11.32 -21.81
CA LYS A 30 -7.97 12.39 -22.47
C LYS A 30 -8.63 13.76 -22.36
N ALA A 31 -9.96 13.80 -22.28
CA ALA A 31 -10.73 15.01 -22.04
C ALA A 31 -10.84 15.44 -20.56
N GLY A 32 -10.17 14.70 -19.65
CA GLY A 32 -10.15 15.03 -18.23
C GLY A 32 -11.43 14.62 -17.48
N GLN A 33 -12.27 13.74 -18.03
CA GLN A 33 -13.43 13.22 -17.29
C GLN A 33 -12.95 12.45 -16.06
N LYS A 34 -13.46 12.85 -14.89
CA LYS A 34 -13.05 12.25 -13.62
C LYS A 34 -13.72 10.89 -13.38
N PHE A 35 -14.98 10.71 -13.74
CA PHE A 35 -15.75 9.50 -13.50
C PHE A 35 -16.31 8.95 -14.80
N GLN A 36 -16.12 7.67 -15.04
CA GLN A 36 -16.71 6.94 -16.15
C GLN A 36 -17.17 5.56 -15.69
N THR A 37 -18.20 5.00 -16.32
CA THR A 37 -18.70 3.66 -16.00
C THR A 37 -18.74 2.81 -17.26
N LEU A 38 -18.11 1.63 -17.20
CA LEU A 38 -18.22 0.56 -18.19
C LEU A 38 -19.26 -0.44 -17.72
N LEU A 39 -20.41 -0.44 -18.41
CA LEU A 39 -21.43 -1.47 -18.25
C LEU A 39 -21.08 -2.66 -19.12
N GLY A 40 -20.87 -3.83 -18.52
CA GLY A 40 -20.56 -5.06 -19.24
C GLY A 40 -20.92 -6.29 -18.45
N VAL A 41 -21.65 -7.22 -19.06
CA VAL A 41 -22.01 -8.50 -18.44
C VAL A 41 -20.76 -9.34 -18.13
N THR A 42 -20.91 -10.33 -17.26
CA THR A 42 -19.83 -11.29 -16.98
C THR A 42 -19.41 -12.00 -18.27
N GLY A 43 -18.11 -12.14 -18.50
CA GLY A 43 -17.58 -12.75 -19.73
C GLY A 43 -17.53 -11.83 -20.96
N SER A 44 -17.95 -10.56 -20.88
CA SER A 44 -17.89 -9.61 -22.01
C SER A 44 -16.46 -9.08 -22.31
N GLY A 45 -15.45 -9.54 -21.58
CA GLY A 45 -14.06 -9.10 -21.75
C GLY A 45 -13.79 -7.71 -21.17
N LYS A 46 -14.41 -7.34 -20.04
CA LYS A 46 -14.16 -6.07 -19.35
C LYS A 46 -12.67 -5.85 -19.07
N THR A 47 -11.96 -6.88 -18.58
CA THR A 47 -10.52 -6.80 -18.29
C THR A 47 -9.70 -6.50 -19.55
N PHE A 48 -10.02 -7.15 -20.67
CA PHE A 48 -9.36 -6.88 -21.95
C PHE A 48 -9.65 -5.47 -22.47
N THR A 49 -10.90 -5.00 -22.30
CA THR A 49 -11.29 -3.63 -22.62
C THR A 49 -10.46 -2.64 -21.78
N MET A 50 -10.32 -2.87 -20.46
CA MET A 50 -9.49 -2.03 -19.58
C MET A 50 -8.02 -2.07 -19.96
N ALA A 51 -7.45 -3.24 -20.30
CA ALA A 51 -6.07 -3.35 -20.75
C ALA A 51 -5.83 -2.45 -21.98
N ASN A 52 -6.72 -2.48 -22.97
CA ASN A 52 -6.63 -1.60 -24.15
C ASN A 52 -6.75 -0.10 -23.78
N VAL A 53 -7.59 0.25 -22.81
CA VAL A 53 -7.68 1.64 -22.34
C VAL A 53 -6.38 2.06 -21.66
N ILE A 54 -5.80 1.22 -20.78
CA ILE A 54 -4.53 1.47 -20.09
C ILE A 54 -3.40 1.67 -21.11
N GLU A 55 -3.28 0.80 -22.12
CA GLU A 55 -2.31 0.98 -23.20
C GLU A 55 -2.48 2.32 -23.92
N ASN A 56 -3.73 2.73 -24.20
CA ASN A 56 -4.00 3.97 -24.92
C ASN A 56 -3.73 5.25 -24.13
N VAL A 57 -3.83 5.19 -22.80
CA VAL A 57 -3.62 6.36 -21.93
C VAL A 57 -2.25 6.40 -21.27
N GLN A 58 -1.55 5.26 -21.18
CA GLN A 58 -0.19 5.16 -20.63
C GLN A 58 -0.06 5.71 -19.21
N LYS A 59 -1.04 5.44 -18.32
CA LYS A 59 -1.04 5.91 -16.94
C LYS A 59 -0.81 4.76 -15.96
N PRO A 60 0.00 4.95 -14.90
CA PRO A 60 0.01 4.04 -13.77
C PRO A 60 -1.42 3.75 -13.31
N THR A 61 -1.75 2.51 -13.06
CA THR A 61 -3.15 2.11 -12.83
C THR A 61 -3.30 1.31 -11.53
N LEU A 62 -4.25 1.71 -10.69
CA LEU A 62 -4.71 0.95 -9.54
C LEU A 62 -6.05 0.29 -9.87
N VAL A 63 -6.10 -1.03 -9.87
CA VAL A 63 -7.32 -1.82 -10.04
C VAL A 63 -7.78 -2.33 -8.68
N ILE A 64 -8.98 -1.99 -8.26
CA ILE A 64 -9.54 -2.39 -6.95
C ILE A 64 -10.62 -3.44 -7.17
N ALA A 65 -10.42 -4.63 -6.61
CA ALA A 65 -11.34 -5.75 -6.66
C ALA A 65 -12.00 -6.00 -5.29
N PRO A 66 -13.21 -6.59 -5.24
CA PRO A 66 -13.96 -6.77 -4.00
C PRO A 66 -13.36 -7.81 -3.03
N ASN A 67 -12.52 -8.72 -3.52
CA ASN A 67 -11.89 -9.74 -2.68
C ASN A 67 -10.55 -10.22 -3.23
N LYS A 68 -9.80 -10.99 -2.40
CA LYS A 68 -8.47 -11.51 -2.75
C LYS A 68 -8.48 -12.40 -3.99
N THR A 69 -9.50 -13.26 -4.15
CA THR A 69 -9.59 -14.24 -5.25
C THR A 69 -9.76 -13.54 -6.60
N LEU A 70 -10.71 -12.60 -6.69
CA LEU A 70 -10.91 -11.81 -7.90
C LEU A 70 -9.71 -10.92 -8.21
N ALA A 71 -9.08 -10.33 -7.18
CA ALA A 71 -7.85 -9.57 -7.35
C ALA A 71 -6.71 -10.45 -7.93
N ALA A 72 -6.56 -11.70 -7.45
CA ALA A 72 -5.56 -12.62 -7.98
C ALA A 72 -5.82 -13.01 -9.44
N GLN A 73 -7.09 -13.28 -9.78
CA GLN A 73 -7.50 -13.56 -11.16
C GLN A 73 -7.19 -12.37 -12.08
N LEU A 74 -7.60 -11.16 -11.72
CA LEU A 74 -7.35 -9.95 -12.49
C LEU A 74 -5.84 -9.69 -12.65
N ALA A 75 -5.05 -9.86 -11.59
CA ALA A 75 -3.60 -9.71 -11.67
C ALA A 75 -2.99 -10.69 -12.69
N GLN A 76 -3.46 -11.94 -12.72
CA GLN A 76 -3.00 -12.94 -13.70
C GLN A 76 -3.43 -12.57 -15.12
N GLU A 77 -4.66 -12.08 -15.32
CA GLU A 77 -5.12 -11.61 -16.63
C GLU A 77 -4.28 -10.42 -17.12
N PHE A 78 -4.04 -9.41 -16.28
CA PHE A 78 -3.20 -8.27 -16.64
C PHE A 78 -1.74 -8.66 -16.90
N ARG A 79 -1.16 -9.61 -16.16
CA ARG A 79 0.18 -10.15 -16.46
C ARG A 79 0.24 -10.80 -17.83
N THR A 80 -0.83 -11.48 -18.24
CA THR A 80 -0.91 -12.07 -19.56
C THR A 80 -0.97 -10.99 -20.65
N PHE A 81 -1.69 -9.89 -20.42
CA PHE A 81 -1.78 -8.79 -21.38
C PHE A 81 -0.53 -7.90 -21.39
N PHE A 82 0.14 -7.74 -20.27
CA PHE A 82 1.31 -6.86 -20.12
C PHE A 82 2.56 -7.61 -19.60
N PRO A 83 3.10 -8.58 -20.37
CA PRO A 83 4.18 -9.45 -19.90
C PRO A 83 5.51 -8.71 -19.64
N LYS A 84 5.67 -7.48 -20.13
CA LYS A 84 6.89 -6.67 -19.94
C LYS A 84 6.71 -5.52 -18.94
N SER A 85 5.48 -5.23 -18.53
CA SER A 85 5.16 -4.19 -17.55
C SER A 85 5.10 -4.76 -16.14
N ALA A 86 5.17 -3.89 -15.14
CA ALA A 86 5.00 -4.31 -13.76
C ALA A 86 3.51 -4.51 -13.45
N VAL A 87 3.09 -5.75 -13.24
CA VAL A 87 1.74 -6.09 -12.79
C VAL A 87 1.84 -6.72 -11.42
N GLU A 88 1.51 -5.94 -10.40
CA GLU A 88 1.70 -6.30 -9.01
C GLU A 88 0.37 -6.56 -8.28
N TYR A 89 0.48 -7.28 -7.16
CA TYR A 89 -0.66 -7.71 -6.37
C TYR A 89 -0.59 -7.16 -4.96
N PHE A 90 -1.62 -6.45 -4.51
CA PHE A 90 -1.65 -5.79 -3.21
C PHE A 90 -2.94 -6.09 -2.45
N VAL A 91 -2.89 -7.09 -1.57
CA VAL A 91 -4.02 -7.46 -0.73
C VAL A 91 -3.61 -7.52 0.74
N SER A 92 -4.53 -7.81 1.64
CA SER A 92 -4.21 -8.07 3.05
C SER A 92 -3.25 -9.25 3.16
N TYR A 93 -2.11 -9.06 3.82
CA TYR A 93 -1.07 -10.07 3.99
C TYR A 93 -1.32 -11.06 5.13
N TYR A 94 -2.49 -10.98 5.77
CA TYR A 94 -2.88 -11.92 6.80
C TYR A 94 -3.58 -13.14 6.20
N ASP A 95 -3.08 -14.33 6.49
CA ASP A 95 -3.79 -15.61 6.25
C ASP A 95 -4.88 -15.81 7.30
N TYR A 96 -4.55 -15.47 8.55
CA TYR A 96 -5.48 -15.37 9.66
C TYR A 96 -5.35 -14.00 10.31
N TYR A 97 -6.47 -13.37 10.63
CA TYR A 97 -6.50 -12.07 11.30
C TYR A 97 -7.64 -11.99 12.29
N GLN A 98 -7.30 -11.97 13.57
CA GLN A 98 -8.20 -11.61 14.66
C GLN A 98 -7.83 -10.21 15.14
N PRO A 99 -8.67 -9.20 14.86
CA PRO A 99 -8.39 -7.86 15.35
C PRO A 99 -8.46 -7.80 16.88
N GLU A 100 -7.59 -6.98 17.47
CA GLU A 100 -7.70 -6.63 18.87
C GLU A 100 -9.08 -6.04 19.17
N ALA A 101 -9.76 -6.57 20.18
CA ALA A 101 -11.08 -6.11 20.58
C ALA A 101 -11.28 -6.19 22.08
N TYR A 102 -12.25 -5.43 22.60
CA TYR A 102 -12.66 -5.52 23.98
C TYR A 102 -14.19 -5.52 24.05
N ILE A 103 -14.73 -6.53 24.77
CA ILE A 103 -16.15 -6.71 24.99
C ILE A 103 -16.47 -6.33 26.42
N SER A 104 -16.96 -5.09 26.61
CA SER A 104 -17.19 -4.52 27.93
C SER A 104 -18.24 -5.26 28.75
N SER A 105 -19.22 -5.90 28.12
CA SER A 105 -20.29 -6.66 28.80
C SER A 105 -19.80 -7.92 29.51
N THR A 106 -18.70 -8.52 29.03
CA THR A 106 -18.11 -9.74 29.60
C THR A 106 -16.72 -9.54 30.14
N ASP A 107 -16.22 -8.30 30.18
CA ASP A 107 -14.83 -7.95 30.53
C ASP A 107 -13.80 -8.80 29.79
N THR A 108 -14.06 -9.07 28.50
CA THR A 108 -13.22 -9.97 27.70
C THR A 108 -12.34 -9.17 26.76
N TYR A 109 -11.03 -9.26 26.97
CA TYR A 109 -10.03 -8.74 26.03
C TYR A 109 -9.63 -9.84 25.05
N ILE A 110 -9.74 -9.50 23.77
CA ILE A 110 -9.30 -10.34 22.65
C ILE A 110 -8.01 -9.72 22.12
N GLU A 111 -6.91 -10.45 22.29
CA GLU A 111 -5.62 -10.01 21.77
C GLU A 111 -5.61 -10.05 20.24
N LYS A 112 -4.83 -9.14 19.63
CA LYS A 112 -4.57 -9.21 18.20
C LYS A 112 -3.80 -10.47 17.89
N GLU A 113 -4.38 -11.36 17.10
CA GLU A 113 -3.70 -12.52 16.55
C GLU A 113 -3.66 -12.43 15.03
N SER A 114 -2.50 -12.65 14.46
CA SER A 114 -2.32 -12.57 13.02
C SER A 114 -1.21 -13.49 12.54
N GLN A 115 -1.49 -14.20 11.47
CA GLN A 115 -0.50 -14.97 10.74
C GLN A 115 -0.21 -14.24 9.43
N ILE A 116 1.03 -13.77 9.29
CA ILE A 116 1.48 -13.07 8.09
C ILE A 116 1.86 -14.11 7.04
N ASN A 117 1.37 -13.91 5.82
CA ASN A 117 1.81 -14.63 4.64
C ASN A 117 3.02 -13.91 4.03
N ASP A 118 4.19 -14.52 4.17
CA ASP A 118 5.45 -13.95 3.69
C ASP A 118 5.47 -13.67 2.19
N GLU A 119 4.75 -14.48 1.40
CA GLU A 119 4.68 -14.28 -0.04
C GLU A 119 3.79 -13.07 -0.40
N ILE A 120 2.65 -12.90 0.29
CA ILE A 120 1.81 -11.72 0.08
C ILE A 120 2.53 -10.46 0.59
N ASP A 121 3.30 -10.54 1.67
CA ASP A 121 4.12 -9.42 2.15
C ASP A 121 5.17 -9.01 1.10
N ARG A 122 5.85 -9.98 0.49
CA ARG A 122 6.75 -9.76 -0.63
C ARG A 122 6.06 -9.04 -1.80
N LEU A 123 4.87 -9.50 -2.19
CA LEU A 123 4.10 -8.90 -3.29
C LEU A 123 3.67 -7.47 -2.98
N ARG A 124 3.36 -7.16 -1.71
CA ARG A 124 3.06 -5.79 -1.28
C ARG A 124 4.27 -4.88 -1.39
N HIS A 125 5.46 -5.35 -0.98
CA HIS A 125 6.71 -4.62 -1.18
C HIS A 125 7.03 -4.45 -2.67
N ALA A 126 6.80 -5.46 -3.50
CA ALA A 126 6.97 -5.35 -4.95
C ALA A 126 6.05 -4.27 -5.55
N ALA A 127 4.80 -4.20 -5.09
CA ALA A 127 3.83 -3.20 -5.55
C ALA A 127 4.27 -1.76 -5.20
N THR A 128 4.71 -1.49 -3.97
CA THR A 128 5.18 -0.16 -3.57
C THR A 128 6.45 0.24 -4.31
N VAL A 129 7.41 -0.67 -4.45
CA VAL A 129 8.64 -0.43 -5.22
C VAL A 129 8.31 -0.16 -6.69
N ALA A 130 7.41 -0.94 -7.30
CA ALA A 130 7.04 -0.77 -8.70
C ALA A 130 6.41 0.60 -8.97
N VAL A 131 5.46 1.02 -8.14
CA VAL A 131 4.76 2.32 -8.34
C VAL A 131 5.68 3.52 -8.14
N MET A 132 6.72 3.41 -7.31
CA MET A 132 7.71 4.47 -7.10
C MET A 132 8.82 4.48 -8.16
N SER A 133 9.07 3.37 -8.85
CA SER A 133 10.21 3.23 -9.78
C SER A 133 9.83 3.14 -11.26
N ARG A 134 8.55 2.89 -11.60
CA ARG A 134 8.10 2.64 -12.98
C ARG A 134 6.85 3.47 -13.32
N GLN A 135 6.67 3.75 -14.61
CA GLN A 135 5.44 4.39 -15.13
C GLN A 135 4.45 3.34 -15.71
N ASP A 136 4.95 2.23 -16.20
CA ASP A 136 4.16 1.14 -16.77
C ASP A 136 3.76 0.11 -15.68
N VAL A 137 3.05 0.59 -14.65
CA VAL A 137 2.65 -0.24 -13.50
C VAL A 137 1.14 -0.39 -13.40
N VAL A 138 0.67 -1.63 -13.23
CA VAL A 138 -0.70 -1.97 -12.83
C VAL A 138 -0.64 -2.65 -11.47
N ILE A 139 -1.26 -2.05 -10.46
CA ILE A 139 -1.43 -2.71 -9.17
C ILE A 139 -2.86 -3.20 -9.06
N VAL A 140 -3.04 -4.49 -8.86
CA VAL A 140 -4.36 -5.08 -8.58
C VAL A 140 -4.47 -5.31 -7.07
N ALA A 141 -5.41 -4.62 -6.46
CA ALA A 141 -5.57 -4.58 -5.02
C ALA A 141 -6.99 -5.00 -4.58
N SER A 142 -7.10 -5.49 -3.35
CA SER A 142 -8.40 -5.52 -2.65
C SER A 142 -8.63 -4.17 -1.93
N VAL A 143 -9.74 -4.04 -1.21
CA VAL A 143 -10.03 -2.87 -0.38
C VAL A 143 -8.95 -2.58 0.69
N SER A 144 -7.99 -3.48 0.87
CA SER A 144 -6.82 -3.22 1.74
C SER A 144 -5.94 -2.04 1.26
N CYS A 145 -6.08 -1.59 0.02
CA CYS A 145 -5.37 -0.43 -0.52
C CYS A 145 -5.72 0.90 0.17
N ILE A 146 -6.86 0.98 0.88
CA ILE A 146 -7.25 2.18 1.66
C ILE A 146 -6.83 2.10 3.13
N TYR A 147 -6.16 1.04 3.57
CA TYR A 147 -5.62 0.92 4.92
C TYR A 147 -4.26 1.60 5.05
N GLY A 148 -3.95 2.03 6.28
CA GLY A 148 -2.69 2.71 6.59
C GLY A 148 -1.45 1.95 6.13
N LEU A 149 -0.58 2.67 5.46
CA LEU A 149 0.76 2.29 5.05
C LEU A 149 1.71 3.37 5.57
N GLY A 150 3.02 3.19 5.53
CA GLY A 150 3.97 4.24 5.90
C GLY A 150 3.87 5.47 4.98
N SER A 151 4.50 6.59 5.36
CA SER A 151 4.62 7.77 4.50
C SER A 151 5.46 7.43 3.27
N PRO A 152 4.97 7.68 2.04
CA PRO A 152 5.78 7.51 0.83
C PRO A 152 7.00 8.45 0.81
N GLU A 153 6.89 9.65 1.39
CA GLU A 153 7.98 10.61 1.48
C GLU A 153 9.11 10.08 2.35
N PHE A 154 8.81 9.55 3.55
CA PHE A 154 9.82 8.92 4.42
C PHE A 154 10.40 7.65 3.80
N TYR A 155 9.57 6.87 3.10
CA TYR A 155 10.00 5.66 2.41
C TYR A 155 11.01 5.97 1.30
N GLU A 156 10.82 7.08 0.58
CA GLU A 156 11.74 7.57 -0.44
C GLU A 156 13.01 8.20 0.18
N GLU A 157 12.84 9.06 1.20
CA GLU A 157 13.95 9.76 1.88
C GLU A 157 14.98 8.80 2.48
N ILE A 158 14.50 7.71 3.11
CA ILE A 158 15.36 6.70 3.74
C ILE A 158 15.97 5.75 2.69
N SER A 159 15.47 5.72 1.45
CA SER A 159 15.98 4.82 0.42
C SER A 159 17.42 5.15 0.02
N LEU A 160 18.26 4.11 -0.20
CA LEU A 160 19.66 4.25 -0.56
C LEU A 160 19.88 4.12 -2.06
N SER A 161 20.50 5.14 -2.65
CA SER A 161 20.97 5.12 -4.03
C SER A 161 22.47 4.90 -4.07
N LEU A 162 22.93 3.79 -4.63
CA LEU A 162 24.34 3.41 -4.70
C LEU A 162 24.78 3.30 -6.16
N LYS A 163 25.93 3.88 -6.49
CA LYS A 163 26.49 3.91 -7.85
C LYS A 163 27.95 3.48 -7.87
N ILE A 164 28.37 2.77 -8.92
CA ILE A 164 29.77 2.39 -9.14
C ILE A 164 30.65 3.64 -9.18
N GLY A 165 31.77 3.59 -8.47
CA GLY A 165 32.76 4.68 -8.35
C GLY A 165 32.43 5.71 -7.27
N GLU A 166 31.26 5.67 -6.65
CA GLU A 166 30.89 6.54 -5.55
C GLU A 166 31.68 6.21 -4.29
N ALA A 167 32.08 7.25 -3.55
CA ALA A 167 32.72 7.09 -2.24
C ALA A 167 31.67 6.61 -1.23
N VAL A 168 31.99 5.60 -0.46
CA VAL A 168 31.11 5.02 0.56
C VAL A 168 31.87 4.65 1.80
N ASP A 169 31.38 5.13 2.95
CA ASP A 169 31.78 4.62 4.25
C ASP A 169 31.01 3.33 4.53
N ARG A 170 31.76 2.23 4.68
CA ARG A 170 31.19 0.90 4.91
C ARG A 170 30.37 0.82 6.21
N GLU A 171 30.86 1.41 7.28
CA GLU A 171 30.17 1.37 8.58
C GLU A 171 28.89 2.21 8.54
N LYS A 172 28.95 3.35 7.87
CA LYS A 172 27.75 4.17 7.61
C LYS A 172 26.74 3.40 6.79
N LEU A 173 27.14 2.71 5.72
CA LEU A 173 26.22 1.90 4.90
C LEU A 173 25.54 0.79 5.72
N ILE A 174 26.26 0.16 6.64
CA ILE A 174 25.69 -0.84 7.55
C ILE A 174 24.67 -0.20 8.51
N LYS A 175 24.96 0.99 9.03
CA LYS A 175 24.06 1.76 9.89
C LYS A 175 22.79 2.14 9.12
N ASP A 176 22.94 2.71 7.92
CA ASP A 176 21.85 3.11 7.04
C ASP A 176 20.92 1.91 6.73
N LEU A 177 21.48 0.72 6.43
CA LEU A 177 20.69 -0.51 6.21
C LEU A 177 19.92 -0.93 7.47
N THR A 178 20.49 -0.74 8.66
CA THR A 178 19.80 -1.04 9.93
C THR A 178 18.65 -0.06 10.18
N GLU A 179 18.86 1.23 9.91
CA GLU A 179 17.82 2.26 9.99
C GLU A 179 16.67 2.01 8.98
N MET A 180 16.98 1.40 7.84
CA MET A 180 16.02 0.90 6.86
C MET A 180 15.30 -0.38 7.30
N HIS A 181 15.50 -0.83 8.53
CA HIS A 181 14.98 -2.07 9.12
C HIS A 181 15.42 -3.37 8.44
N PHE A 182 16.55 -3.37 7.74
CA PHE A 182 17.21 -4.62 7.38
C PHE A 182 17.87 -5.27 8.59
N LEU A 183 17.69 -6.57 8.75
CA LEU A 183 18.34 -7.32 9.83
C LEU A 183 19.67 -7.88 9.36
N ARG A 184 20.74 -7.61 10.13
CA ARG A 184 22.05 -8.23 9.88
C ARG A 184 21.98 -9.70 10.26
N SER A 185 22.40 -10.59 9.35
CA SER A 185 22.37 -12.05 9.57
C SER A 185 23.35 -12.75 8.65
N GLU A 186 23.97 -13.82 9.13
CA GLU A 186 24.80 -14.71 8.30
C GLU A 186 23.96 -15.45 7.26
N TYR A 187 22.70 -15.77 7.61
CA TYR A 187 21.75 -16.43 6.71
C TYR A 187 20.86 -15.38 6.05
N LEU A 188 21.09 -15.18 4.73
CA LEU A 188 20.26 -14.27 3.96
C LEU A 188 18.84 -14.80 3.83
N SER A 189 17.90 -13.90 3.98
CA SER A 189 16.50 -14.05 3.61
C SER A 189 15.93 -12.66 3.32
N ARG A 190 14.71 -12.55 2.86
CA ARG A 190 14.08 -11.27 2.55
C ARG A 190 14.13 -10.29 3.74
N GLY A 191 14.51 -9.05 3.48
CA GLY A 191 14.69 -8.01 4.50
C GLY A 191 15.95 -8.18 5.37
N LYS A 192 16.94 -8.97 4.91
CA LYS A 192 18.21 -9.14 5.61
C LYS A 192 19.40 -8.76 4.74
N PHE A 193 20.49 -8.45 5.42
CA PHE A 193 21.79 -8.26 4.79
C PHE A 193 22.90 -8.98 5.56
N ARG A 194 24.00 -9.25 4.89
CA ARG A 194 25.25 -9.71 5.51
C ARG A 194 26.43 -8.89 5.00
N ALA A 195 27.46 -8.76 5.82
CA ALA A 195 28.64 -7.98 5.51
C ALA A 195 29.91 -8.78 5.88
N HIS A 196 30.67 -9.19 4.86
CA HIS A 196 31.91 -9.93 4.98
C HIS A 196 33.05 -9.20 4.27
N GLY A 197 34.07 -8.79 5.03
CA GLY A 197 35.21 -8.05 4.47
C GLY A 197 34.75 -6.81 3.70
N GLU A 198 35.12 -6.74 2.43
CA GLU A 198 34.79 -5.64 1.52
C GLU A 198 33.45 -5.82 0.79
N THR A 199 32.65 -6.83 1.15
CA THR A 199 31.41 -7.19 0.46
C THR A 199 30.18 -7.02 1.38
N ILE A 200 29.13 -6.38 0.86
CA ILE A 200 27.81 -6.32 1.50
C ILE A 200 26.80 -6.94 0.54
N GLU A 201 26.03 -7.89 1.05
CA GLU A 201 24.96 -8.55 0.31
C GLU A 201 23.62 -8.26 0.97
N ILE A 202 22.65 -7.81 0.16
CA ILE A 202 21.35 -7.33 0.60
C ILE A 202 20.28 -8.11 -0.13
N MET A 203 19.33 -8.70 0.60
CA MET A 203 18.14 -9.32 0.01
C MET A 203 16.93 -8.44 0.28
N SER A 204 16.45 -7.76 -0.77
CA SER A 204 15.27 -6.91 -0.69
C SER A 204 14.01 -7.71 -0.27
N PRO A 205 13.08 -7.10 0.49
CA PRO A 205 11.81 -7.77 0.82
C PRO A 205 10.91 -7.99 -0.41
N SER A 206 11.12 -7.25 -1.50
CA SER A 206 10.27 -7.27 -2.70
C SER A 206 10.63 -8.38 -3.71
N ARG A 207 11.84 -8.94 -3.65
CA ARG A 207 12.35 -9.89 -4.67
C ARG A 207 13.22 -10.97 -4.05
N GLU A 208 13.31 -12.12 -4.70
CA GLU A 208 14.24 -13.20 -4.34
C GLU A 208 15.60 -13.03 -5.06
N ILE A 209 16.11 -11.82 -4.99
CA ILE A 209 17.37 -11.41 -5.62
C ILE A 209 18.27 -10.85 -4.54
N VAL A 210 19.53 -11.27 -4.57
CA VAL A 210 20.60 -10.73 -3.72
C VAL A 210 21.33 -9.66 -4.52
N THR A 211 21.36 -8.46 -4.00
CA THR A 211 22.24 -7.39 -4.50
C THR A 211 23.57 -7.45 -3.73
N ARG A 212 24.68 -7.66 -4.43
CA ARG A 212 26.03 -7.68 -3.88
C ARG A 212 26.76 -6.42 -4.24
N ILE A 213 27.32 -5.75 -3.24
CA ILE A 213 28.09 -4.52 -3.33
C ILE A 213 29.52 -4.83 -2.90
N GLU A 214 30.47 -4.64 -3.78
CA GLU A 214 31.91 -4.81 -3.51
C GLU A 214 32.53 -3.41 -3.30
N ILE A 215 33.08 -3.17 -2.10
CA ILE A 215 33.70 -1.91 -1.69
C ILE A 215 35.21 -2.13 -1.62
N LYS A 216 35.95 -1.25 -2.23
CA LYS A 216 37.44 -1.27 -2.14
C LYS A 216 37.94 0.16 -2.13
N GLU A 217 38.90 0.46 -1.21
CA GLU A 217 39.45 1.81 -1.06
C GLU A 217 38.32 2.87 -0.86
N ASP A 218 37.37 2.58 0.01
CA ASP A 218 36.18 3.42 0.32
C ASP A 218 35.37 3.84 -0.92
N LYS A 219 35.37 3.00 -1.97
CA LYS A 219 34.57 3.22 -3.19
C LYS A 219 33.84 1.95 -3.61
N ILE A 220 32.66 2.12 -4.14
CA ILE A 220 31.91 1.03 -4.77
C ILE A 220 32.58 0.64 -6.06
N LYS A 221 33.16 -0.56 -6.12
CA LYS A 221 33.85 -1.10 -7.31
C LYS A 221 32.92 -1.88 -8.21
N LYS A 222 31.94 -2.57 -7.62
CA LYS A 222 31.02 -3.41 -8.38
C LYS A 222 29.69 -3.54 -7.66
N ILE A 223 28.62 -3.56 -8.43
CA ILE A 223 27.27 -3.91 -8.00
C ILE A 223 26.79 -5.03 -8.90
N SER A 224 26.35 -6.15 -8.32
CA SER A 224 25.87 -7.31 -9.07
C SER A 224 24.61 -7.91 -8.42
N GLU A 225 23.78 -8.53 -9.23
CA GLU A 225 22.56 -9.24 -8.77
C GLU A 225 22.66 -10.74 -9.03
N TYR A 226 22.17 -11.54 -8.09
CA TYR A 226 22.13 -12.99 -8.13
C TYR A 226 20.73 -13.48 -7.75
N ASN A 227 20.28 -14.52 -8.42
CA ASN A 227 19.11 -15.25 -7.97
C ASN A 227 19.44 -15.96 -6.65
N PHE A 228 18.65 -15.71 -5.60
CA PHE A 228 18.92 -16.28 -4.28
C PHE A 228 18.84 -17.81 -4.24
N LEU A 229 17.90 -18.42 -4.97
CA LEU A 229 17.65 -19.84 -4.94
C LEU A 229 18.66 -20.64 -5.79
N THR A 230 18.98 -20.12 -6.99
CA THR A 230 19.84 -20.83 -7.95
C THR A 230 21.31 -20.42 -7.85
N GLY A 231 21.61 -19.26 -7.23
CA GLY A 231 22.95 -18.67 -7.23
C GLY A 231 23.38 -18.11 -8.60
N GLU A 232 22.51 -18.12 -9.60
CA GLU A 232 22.78 -17.64 -10.96
C GLU A 232 23.02 -16.13 -10.96
N ALA A 233 24.08 -15.67 -11.61
CA ALA A 233 24.36 -14.25 -11.80
C ALA A 233 23.37 -13.66 -12.83
N LEU A 234 22.59 -12.66 -12.41
CA LEU A 234 21.63 -11.97 -13.26
C LEU A 234 22.25 -10.81 -14.03
N GLY A 235 23.35 -10.25 -13.51
CA GLY A 235 24.10 -9.20 -14.18
C GLY A 235 24.81 -8.24 -13.24
N ASN A 236 25.50 -7.27 -13.84
CA ASN A 236 26.12 -6.15 -13.15
C ASN A 236 25.27 -4.89 -13.38
N LEU A 237 25.18 -4.06 -12.36
CA LEU A 237 24.43 -2.80 -12.39
C LEU A 237 25.40 -1.62 -12.26
N GLU A 238 25.14 -0.53 -12.97
CA GLU A 238 25.87 0.73 -12.74
C GLU A 238 25.39 1.46 -11.49
N LYS A 239 24.09 1.29 -11.20
CA LYS A 239 23.41 1.92 -10.07
C LYS A 239 22.30 1.01 -9.53
N VAL A 240 22.11 1.03 -8.23
CA VAL A 240 20.97 0.35 -7.56
C VAL A 240 20.29 1.31 -6.59
N LEU A 241 18.96 1.18 -6.48
CA LEU A 241 18.15 1.85 -5.47
C LEU A 241 17.61 0.77 -4.53
N ILE A 242 17.92 0.90 -3.25
CA ILE A 242 17.49 -0.02 -2.20
C ILE A 242 16.44 0.68 -1.36
N TYR A 243 15.25 0.10 -1.33
CA TYR A 243 14.13 0.57 -0.54
C TYR A 243 14.10 -0.10 0.84
N PRO A 244 13.49 0.54 1.85
CA PRO A 244 13.39 0.00 3.20
C PRO A 244 12.76 -1.40 3.28
N ALA A 245 13.20 -2.17 4.28
CA ALA A 245 12.71 -3.53 4.52
C ALA A 245 11.31 -3.59 5.15
N LYS A 246 10.77 -2.46 5.60
CA LYS A 246 9.42 -2.29 6.13
C LYS A 246 8.74 -1.10 5.45
N HIS A 247 7.41 -1.16 5.29
CA HIS A 247 6.66 0.00 4.77
C HIS A 247 6.57 1.14 5.77
N PHE A 248 6.55 0.82 7.07
CA PHE A 248 6.46 1.80 8.14
C PHE A 248 7.86 2.12 8.66
N VAL A 249 8.46 3.13 8.08
CA VAL A 249 9.79 3.66 8.45
C VAL A 249 9.67 5.13 8.80
N VAL A 250 10.48 5.58 9.73
CA VAL A 250 10.44 6.95 10.27
C VAL A 250 11.87 7.45 10.43
N PRO A 251 12.23 8.62 9.87
CA PRO A 251 13.53 9.22 10.12
C PRO A 251 13.78 9.48 11.62
N GLU A 252 15.01 9.28 12.09
CA GLU A 252 15.37 9.38 13.52
C GLU A 252 14.88 10.68 14.21
N PRO A 253 15.04 11.90 13.61
CA PRO A 253 14.56 13.12 14.25
C PRO A 253 13.03 13.18 14.40
N VAL A 254 12.30 12.60 13.44
CA VAL A 254 10.83 12.51 13.49
C VAL A 254 10.38 11.50 14.54
N LEU A 255 11.13 10.41 14.70
CA LEU A 255 10.85 9.40 15.72
C LEU A 255 10.98 9.98 17.13
N GLU A 256 12.06 10.72 17.42
CA GLU A 256 12.25 11.35 18.74
C GLU A 256 11.12 12.31 19.10
N GLU A 257 10.71 13.16 18.16
CA GLU A 257 9.58 14.08 18.39
C GLU A 257 8.26 13.31 18.60
N ALA A 258 8.03 12.25 17.81
CA ALA A 258 6.86 11.40 17.97
C ALA A 258 6.81 10.72 19.34
N LEU A 259 7.94 10.21 19.85
CA LEU A 259 8.03 9.59 21.17
C LEU A 259 7.67 10.58 22.29
N ASN A 260 8.14 11.82 22.20
CA ASN A 260 7.80 12.89 23.15
C ASN A 260 6.29 13.21 23.13
N GLN A 261 5.69 13.27 21.95
CA GLN A 261 4.25 13.52 21.79
C GLN A 261 3.40 12.36 22.30
N ILE A 262 3.81 11.11 22.06
CA ILE A 262 3.14 9.91 22.60
C ILE A 262 3.21 9.91 24.12
N GLU A 263 4.36 10.23 24.71
CA GLU A 263 4.53 10.29 26.16
C GLU A 263 3.66 11.39 26.80
N LYS A 264 3.53 12.53 26.14
CA LYS A 264 2.62 13.61 26.56
C LYS A 264 1.17 13.14 26.53
N GLU A 265 0.70 12.54 25.42
CA GLU A 265 -0.66 11.98 25.32
C GLU A 265 -0.92 10.92 26.40
N LEU A 266 0.07 10.05 26.67
CA LEU A 266 -0.02 9.06 27.74
C LEU A 266 -0.29 9.71 29.10
N ASN A 267 0.50 10.72 29.46
CA ASN A 267 0.37 11.41 30.74
C ASN A 267 -1.00 12.09 30.87
N GLU A 268 -1.48 12.72 29.81
CA GLU A 268 -2.82 13.33 29.76
C GLU A 268 -3.91 12.26 29.91
N ARG A 269 -3.77 11.11 29.24
CA ARG A 269 -4.76 10.03 29.30
C ARG A 269 -4.79 9.35 30.67
N VAL A 270 -3.64 9.12 31.29
CA VAL A 270 -3.53 8.58 32.66
C VAL A 270 -4.20 9.53 33.64
N ALA A 271 -3.94 10.85 33.55
CA ALA A 271 -4.59 11.86 34.39
C ALA A 271 -6.12 11.87 34.22
N TYR A 272 -6.60 11.77 32.99
CA TYR A 272 -8.02 11.62 32.66
C TYR A 272 -8.66 10.42 33.35
N PHE A 273 -8.05 9.24 33.27
CA PHE A 273 -8.58 8.02 33.88
C PHE A 273 -8.57 8.12 35.43
N LYS A 274 -7.49 8.62 36.05
CA LYS A 274 -7.41 8.83 37.50
C LYS A 274 -8.50 9.79 37.98
N LYS A 275 -8.71 10.92 37.28
CA LYS A 275 -9.78 11.87 37.58
C LYS A 275 -11.18 11.25 37.54
N ASN A 276 -11.39 10.30 36.64
CA ASN A 276 -12.66 9.58 36.48
C ASN A 276 -12.74 8.30 37.33
N LYS A 277 -11.81 8.09 38.28
CA LYS A 277 -11.75 6.92 39.19
C LYS A 277 -11.57 5.57 38.44
N LYS A 278 -11.04 5.60 37.24
CA LYS A 278 -10.73 4.46 36.38
C LYS A 278 -9.25 4.05 36.56
N LEU A 279 -8.93 3.52 37.77
CA LEU A 279 -7.53 3.24 38.11
C LEU A 279 -6.95 2.07 37.36
N LEU A 280 -7.75 1.06 37.04
CA LEU A 280 -7.31 -0.11 36.26
C LEU A 280 -6.95 0.28 34.83
N GLU A 281 -7.79 1.10 34.19
CA GLU A 281 -7.56 1.62 32.84
C GLU A 281 -6.32 2.55 32.80
N ALA A 282 -6.11 3.35 33.85
CA ALA A 282 -4.93 4.18 33.98
C ALA A 282 -3.64 3.37 34.05
N GLU A 283 -3.62 2.30 34.86
CA GLU A 283 -2.46 1.42 34.99
C GLU A 283 -2.21 0.61 33.70
N ARG A 284 -3.27 0.10 33.08
CA ARG A 284 -3.21 -0.68 31.86
C ARG A 284 -2.58 0.12 30.71
N ILE A 285 -3.08 1.33 30.44
CA ILE A 285 -2.56 2.17 29.37
C ILE A 285 -1.12 2.63 29.67
N TYR A 286 -0.81 2.93 30.93
CA TYR A 286 0.52 3.35 31.34
C TYR A 286 1.57 2.27 31.07
N ARG A 287 1.35 1.03 31.58
CA ARG A 287 2.30 -0.08 31.38
C ARG A 287 2.52 -0.39 29.90
N ARG A 288 1.43 -0.53 29.16
CA ARG A 288 1.50 -0.87 27.73
C ARG A 288 2.26 0.19 26.94
N THR A 289 1.88 1.44 27.08
CA THR A 289 2.49 2.52 26.28
C THR A 289 3.95 2.76 26.70
N LYS A 290 4.30 2.63 27.98
CA LYS A 290 5.71 2.74 28.42
C LYS A 290 6.58 1.66 27.81
N GLN A 291 6.12 0.41 27.79
CA GLN A 291 6.82 -0.70 27.14
C GLN A 291 6.98 -0.44 25.63
N ASP A 292 5.91 0.02 24.94
CA ASP A 292 5.97 0.33 23.53
C ASP A 292 6.98 1.45 23.24
N LEU A 293 7.03 2.52 24.10
CA LEU A 293 8.00 3.61 24.00
C LEU A 293 9.45 3.15 24.20
N GLU A 294 9.70 2.27 25.16
CA GLU A 294 11.04 1.69 25.40
C GLU A 294 11.49 0.88 24.18
N MET A 295 10.64 0.02 23.64
CA MET A 295 10.97 -0.73 22.43
C MET A 295 11.25 0.17 21.22
N MET A 296 10.47 1.22 21.04
CA MET A 296 10.70 2.17 19.94
C MET A 296 12.01 2.95 20.09
N ARG A 297 12.44 3.27 21.33
CA ARG A 297 13.75 3.92 21.59
C ARG A 297 14.91 2.98 21.31
N GLU A 298 14.82 1.71 21.71
CA GLU A 298 15.91 0.74 21.62
C GLU A 298 16.11 0.18 20.20
N ILE A 299 15.02 -0.14 19.51
CA ILE A 299 15.04 -0.85 18.22
C ILE A 299 14.27 -0.15 17.09
N GLY A 300 13.77 1.05 17.33
CA GLY A 300 12.98 1.82 16.35
C GLY A 300 11.58 1.24 16.04
N TYR A 301 11.14 0.20 16.75
CA TYR A 301 9.92 -0.53 16.45
C TYR A 301 9.26 -1.14 17.69
N CYS A 302 7.93 -1.28 17.68
CA CYS A 302 7.17 -2.09 18.65
C CYS A 302 6.02 -2.83 17.98
N ASN A 303 5.50 -3.88 18.64
CA ASN A 303 4.32 -4.57 18.17
C ASN A 303 3.09 -3.67 18.22
N GLY A 304 2.45 -3.43 17.07
CA GLY A 304 1.33 -2.51 16.96
C GLY A 304 1.74 -1.05 16.79
N ILE A 305 2.95 -0.78 16.30
CA ILE A 305 3.49 0.56 16.01
C ILE A 305 2.52 1.42 15.18
N GLU A 306 1.70 0.79 14.35
CA GLU A 306 0.67 1.44 13.55
C GLU A 306 -0.37 2.21 14.41
N ASN A 307 -0.56 1.86 15.69
CA ASN A 307 -1.45 2.61 16.59
C ASN A 307 -0.93 3.99 16.96
N TYR A 308 0.37 4.24 16.73
CA TYR A 308 1.04 5.51 16.92
C TYR A 308 1.28 6.25 15.59
N SER A 309 0.74 5.73 14.48
CA SER A 309 1.00 6.21 13.11
C SER A 309 0.76 7.71 12.92
N ARG A 310 -0.17 8.32 13.65
CA ARG A 310 -0.42 9.76 13.61
C ARG A 310 0.85 10.55 13.95
N TYR A 311 1.48 10.24 15.06
CA TYR A 311 2.71 10.91 15.52
C TYR A 311 3.90 10.58 14.63
N LEU A 312 4.06 9.30 14.30
CA LEU A 312 5.17 8.80 13.47
C LEU A 312 5.14 9.31 12.03
N THR A 313 4.02 9.87 11.57
CA THR A 313 3.90 10.48 10.23
C THR A 313 3.61 11.99 10.29
N GLY A 314 3.70 12.62 11.47
CA GLY A 314 3.50 14.05 11.65
C GLY A 314 2.09 14.58 11.33
N ARG A 315 1.07 13.69 11.30
CA ARG A 315 -0.31 14.05 10.94
C ARG A 315 -1.06 14.73 12.08
N ALA A 316 -1.94 15.66 11.71
CA ALA A 316 -2.90 16.23 12.65
C ALA A 316 -3.97 15.21 13.09
N PRO A 317 -4.61 15.39 14.26
CA PRO A 317 -5.73 14.55 14.69
C PRO A 317 -6.86 14.51 13.65
N GLY A 318 -7.31 13.30 13.29
CA GLY A 318 -8.38 13.07 12.31
C GLY A 318 -7.97 13.18 10.84
N GLU A 319 -6.72 13.52 10.55
CA GLU A 319 -6.19 13.55 9.19
C GLU A 319 -6.15 12.14 8.56
N ALA A 320 -6.34 12.09 7.23
CA ALA A 320 -6.34 10.84 6.49
C ALA A 320 -4.99 10.10 6.60
N PRO A 321 -4.97 8.77 6.79
CA PRO A 321 -3.72 8.01 6.78
C PRO A 321 -3.10 8.00 5.39
N TYR A 322 -1.78 7.85 5.34
CA TYR A 322 -1.11 7.44 4.11
C TYR A 322 -1.47 6.01 3.76
N THR A 323 -1.80 5.76 2.51
CA THR A 323 -2.27 4.47 1.99
C THR A 323 -1.56 4.15 0.69
N LEU A 324 -1.82 3.00 0.08
CA LEU A 324 -1.24 2.68 -1.23
C LEU A 324 -1.54 3.76 -2.29
N VAL A 325 -2.69 4.43 -2.20
CA VAL A 325 -3.08 5.51 -3.14
C VAL A 325 -2.08 6.66 -3.12
N ASP A 326 -1.43 6.92 -1.98
CA ASP A 326 -0.46 8.00 -1.80
C ASP A 326 0.91 7.72 -2.42
N TYR A 327 1.20 6.46 -2.75
CA TYR A 327 2.43 6.08 -3.44
C TYR A 327 2.39 6.34 -4.95
N PHE A 328 1.18 6.50 -5.51
CA PHE A 328 1.03 6.85 -6.91
C PHE A 328 1.37 8.31 -7.17
N SER A 329 1.91 8.59 -8.36
CA SER A 329 2.01 9.96 -8.87
C SER A 329 0.61 10.60 -8.99
N LYS A 330 0.53 11.94 -9.07
CA LYS A 330 -0.76 12.63 -9.17
C LYS A 330 -1.58 12.23 -10.39
N ASP A 331 -0.93 11.82 -11.48
CA ASP A 331 -1.60 11.43 -12.72
C ASP A 331 -1.64 9.91 -12.88
N PHE A 332 -2.58 9.27 -12.22
CA PHE A 332 -2.83 7.83 -12.31
C PHE A 332 -4.31 7.53 -12.54
N LEU A 333 -4.60 6.32 -13.00
CA LEU A 333 -5.94 5.83 -13.26
C LEU A 333 -6.38 4.86 -12.15
N ILE A 334 -7.61 4.99 -11.67
CA ILE A 334 -8.25 3.98 -10.82
C ILE A 334 -9.27 3.21 -11.67
N VAL A 335 -9.26 1.89 -11.56
CA VAL A 335 -10.32 1.01 -12.07
C VAL A 335 -10.95 0.31 -10.88
N VAL A 336 -12.24 0.48 -10.67
CA VAL A 336 -12.98 -0.20 -9.59
C VAL A 336 -13.79 -1.32 -10.21
N ASP A 337 -13.28 -2.55 -10.04
CA ASP A 337 -13.93 -3.72 -10.60
C ASP A 337 -15.06 -4.20 -9.70
N GLU A 338 -16.10 -4.77 -10.35
CA GLU A 338 -17.39 -5.14 -9.71
C GLU A 338 -17.83 -4.03 -8.74
N SER A 339 -17.89 -2.80 -9.25
CA SER A 339 -18.04 -1.56 -8.46
C SER A 339 -19.30 -1.58 -7.58
N HIS A 340 -20.37 -2.25 -8.01
CA HIS A 340 -21.61 -2.42 -7.23
C HIS A 340 -21.37 -3.14 -5.87
N VAL A 341 -20.28 -3.91 -5.74
CA VAL A 341 -19.82 -4.52 -4.48
C VAL A 341 -18.69 -3.72 -3.85
N THR A 342 -17.72 -3.32 -4.65
CA THR A 342 -16.46 -2.70 -4.18
C THR A 342 -16.71 -1.31 -3.58
N VAL A 343 -17.57 -0.48 -4.17
CA VAL A 343 -17.86 0.87 -3.66
C VAL A 343 -18.55 0.82 -2.29
N PRO A 344 -19.59 0.01 -2.05
CA PRO A 344 -20.16 -0.17 -0.71
C PRO A 344 -19.15 -0.67 0.33
N GLN A 345 -18.23 -1.58 -0.05
CA GLN A 345 -17.17 -2.05 0.85
C GLN A 345 -16.22 -0.91 1.24
N LEU A 346 -15.72 -0.14 0.27
CA LEU A 346 -14.87 1.02 0.53
C LEU A 346 -15.54 2.01 1.50
N ASN A 347 -16.85 2.20 1.39
CA ASN A 347 -17.62 3.09 2.25
C ASN A 347 -17.80 2.52 3.67
N GLY A 348 -17.98 1.21 3.82
CA GLY A 348 -18.27 0.54 5.09
C GLY A 348 -17.07 0.36 6.02
N MET A 349 -15.83 0.33 5.50
CA MET A 349 -14.64 -0.06 6.25
C MET A 349 -14.36 0.82 7.48
N TYR A 350 -14.55 2.13 7.36
CA TYR A 350 -14.24 3.09 8.44
C TYR A 350 -15.08 2.88 9.70
N ASN A 351 -16.40 2.68 9.55
CA ASN A 351 -17.31 2.65 10.69
C ASN A 351 -17.09 1.44 11.60
N GLY A 352 -16.81 0.28 11.04
CA GLY A 352 -16.50 -0.93 11.80
C GLY A 352 -15.21 -0.81 12.62
N ASP A 353 -14.15 -0.27 12.02
CA ASP A 353 -12.88 -0.03 12.71
C ASP A 353 -13.00 0.99 13.83
N HIS A 354 -13.72 2.09 13.60
CA HIS A 354 -13.93 3.13 14.61
C HIS A 354 -14.67 2.62 15.85
N ALA A 355 -15.75 1.84 15.66
CA ALA A 355 -16.53 1.28 16.78
C ALA A 355 -15.68 0.34 17.65
N ARG A 356 -14.87 -0.51 17.03
CA ARG A 356 -13.95 -1.43 17.71
C ARG A 356 -12.90 -0.67 18.53
N LYS A 357 -12.27 0.36 17.96
CA LYS A 357 -11.25 1.18 18.63
C LYS A 357 -11.81 1.98 19.79
N LYS A 358 -13.06 2.44 19.68
CA LYS A 358 -13.73 3.13 20.79
C LYS A 358 -13.72 2.31 22.07
N ALA A 359 -14.07 1.03 22.01
CA ALA A 359 -14.05 0.13 23.15
C ALA A 359 -12.64 -0.02 23.74
N LEU A 360 -11.60 -0.16 22.91
CA LEU A 360 -10.20 -0.28 23.35
C LEU A 360 -9.70 1.01 24.05
N ILE A 361 -10.02 2.16 23.49
CA ILE A 361 -9.58 3.47 24.00
C ILE A 361 -10.31 3.81 25.31
N ASP A 362 -11.63 3.59 25.39
CA ASP A 362 -12.44 3.91 26.57
C ASP A 362 -12.09 3.04 27.80
N ASN A 363 -11.48 1.87 27.55
CA ASN A 363 -11.07 0.92 28.58
C ASN A 363 -9.55 0.78 28.78
N GLY A 364 -8.77 1.76 28.29
CA GLY A 364 -7.34 1.89 28.59
C GLY A 364 -6.43 0.87 27.87
N PHE A 365 -6.86 0.26 26.78
CA PHE A 365 -6.01 -0.60 25.97
C PHE A 365 -5.21 0.16 24.91
N ARG A 366 -5.73 1.30 24.43
CA ARG A 366 -5.08 2.13 23.42
C ARG A 366 -5.22 3.63 23.76
N LEU A 367 -4.25 4.42 23.29
CA LEU A 367 -4.32 5.87 23.35
C LEU A 367 -5.37 6.41 22.36
N PRO A 368 -5.92 7.61 22.58
CA PRO A 368 -6.84 8.27 21.64
C PRO A 368 -6.28 8.39 20.22
N SER A 369 -4.96 8.61 20.06
CA SER A 369 -4.29 8.65 18.75
C SER A 369 -4.49 7.39 17.91
N ALA A 370 -4.78 6.22 18.52
CA ALA A 370 -5.07 4.99 17.79
C ALA A 370 -6.31 5.09 16.89
N TYR A 371 -7.22 6.05 17.11
CA TYR A 371 -8.30 6.34 16.18
C TYR A 371 -7.80 6.71 14.78
N ASP A 372 -6.61 7.31 14.66
CA ASP A 372 -6.04 7.78 13.40
C ASP A 372 -5.27 6.67 12.63
N ASN A 373 -5.07 5.49 13.26
CA ASN A 373 -4.70 4.26 12.56
C ASN A 373 -5.99 3.60 12.03
N ARG A 374 -6.49 4.04 10.93
CA ARG A 374 -7.79 3.68 10.38
C ARG A 374 -7.76 3.50 8.86
N PRO A 375 -8.71 2.80 8.25
CA PRO A 375 -8.90 2.93 6.82
C PRO A 375 -9.29 4.36 6.45
N MET A 376 -8.97 4.75 5.25
CA MET A 376 -9.41 6.02 4.67
C MET A 376 -10.93 6.06 4.63
N LYS A 377 -11.53 7.21 4.98
CA LYS A 377 -12.96 7.43 4.76
C LYS A 377 -13.26 7.47 3.26
N PHE A 378 -14.44 7.06 2.85
CA PHE A 378 -14.80 7.09 1.43
C PHE A 378 -14.71 8.51 0.83
N SER A 379 -15.10 9.53 1.60
CA SER A 379 -14.97 10.93 1.18
C SER A 379 -13.52 11.41 1.03
N GLU A 380 -12.59 10.83 1.78
CA GLU A 380 -11.15 11.09 1.65
C GLU A 380 -10.60 10.38 0.41
N PHE A 381 -11.03 9.13 0.17
CA PHE A 381 -10.71 8.38 -1.05
C PHE A 381 -11.20 9.13 -2.31
N GLU A 382 -12.45 9.62 -2.32
CA GLU A 382 -12.99 10.41 -3.44
C GLU A 382 -12.15 11.65 -3.77
N LYS A 383 -11.60 12.32 -2.75
CA LYS A 383 -10.72 13.49 -2.96
C LYS A 383 -9.41 13.13 -3.64
N LYS A 384 -8.89 11.91 -3.39
CA LYS A 384 -7.64 11.41 -3.99
C LYS A 384 -7.81 10.85 -5.39
N ILE A 385 -9.04 10.57 -5.83
CA ILE A 385 -9.33 10.14 -7.19
C ILE A 385 -8.98 11.28 -8.17
N ASN A 386 -8.04 11.03 -9.07
CA ASN A 386 -7.83 11.86 -10.24
C ASN A 386 -8.82 11.48 -11.35
N GLN A 387 -8.74 10.24 -11.83
CA GLN A 387 -9.67 9.66 -12.80
C GLN A 387 -10.03 8.23 -12.41
N VAL A 388 -11.29 7.86 -12.58
CA VAL A 388 -11.77 6.51 -12.25
C VAL A 388 -12.70 5.95 -13.32
N ILE A 389 -12.53 4.67 -13.61
CA ILE A 389 -13.49 3.87 -14.38
C ILE A 389 -14.09 2.82 -13.44
N PHE A 390 -15.39 2.84 -13.29
CA PHE A 390 -16.15 1.78 -12.64
C PHE A 390 -16.50 0.71 -13.66
N THR A 391 -16.27 -0.57 -13.33
CA THR A 391 -16.66 -1.69 -14.17
C THR A 391 -17.68 -2.56 -13.43
N SER A 392 -18.82 -2.82 -14.05
CA SER A 392 -19.88 -3.63 -13.44
C SER A 392 -20.86 -4.14 -14.49
N ALA A 393 -21.48 -5.29 -14.22
CA ALA A 393 -22.67 -5.75 -14.95
C ALA A 393 -23.94 -5.01 -14.49
N THR A 394 -23.96 -4.57 -13.21
CA THR A 394 -25.11 -3.96 -12.54
C THR A 394 -24.62 -2.77 -11.70
N PRO A 395 -24.15 -1.66 -12.34
CA PRO A 395 -23.65 -0.52 -11.61
C PRO A 395 -24.70 0.05 -10.66
N GLY A 396 -24.27 0.46 -9.47
CA GLY A 396 -25.11 1.07 -8.46
C GLY A 396 -25.44 2.53 -8.77
N LYS A 397 -26.29 3.12 -7.92
CA LYS A 397 -26.74 4.51 -8.07
C LYS A 397 -25.58 5.51 -8.06
N TYR A 398 -24.58 5.29 -7.18
CA TYR A 398 -23.42 6.15 -7.05
C TYR A 398 -22.64 6.26 -8.36
N GLU A 399 -22.30 5.13 -8.99
CA GLU A 399 -21.51 5.09 -10.22
C GLU A 399 -22.25 5.77 -11.37
N ILE A 400 -23.56 5.52 -11.48
CA ILE A 400 -24.40 6.12 -12.52
C ILE A 400 -24.49 7.64 -12.33
N GLU A 401 -24.77 8.12 -11.12
CA GLU A 401 -24.89 9.56 -10.83
C GLU A 401 -23.55 10.28 -11.10
N LYS A 402 -22.42 9.72 -10.63
CA LYS A 402 -21.11 10.33 -10.84
C LYS A 402 -20.70 10.38 -12.32
N SER A 403 -21.01 9.35 -13.09
CA SER A 403 -20.67 9.29 -14.52
C SER A 403 -21.64 10.11 -15.39
N SER A 404 -22.84 10.41 -14.90
CA SER A 404 -23.88 11.17 -15.62
C SER A 404 -23.76 12.70 -15.46
N CYS A 405 -22.84 13.18 -14.62
CA CYS A 405 -22.70 14.59 -14.24
C CYS A 405 -22.15 15.52 -15.35
N ARG A 406 -22.43 15.26 -16.64
CA ARG A 406 -22.55 16.28 -17.70
C ARG A 406 -23.95 16.17 -18.31
N PRO A 407 -24.64 17.29 -18.58
CA PRO A 407 -25.87 17.22 -19.34
C PRO A 407 -25.52 16.65 -20.73
N HIS A 408 -25.88 15.40 -20.96
CA HIS A 408 -25.88 14.85 -22.31
C HIS A 408 -27.01 15.58 -23.02
N PRO A 409 -26.80 16.22 -24.16
CA PRO A 409 -27.87 16.94 -24.87
C PRO A 409 -29.01 16.03 -25.32
N ASN A 410 -28.88 14.69 -25.26
CA ASN A 410 -29.96 13.74 -25.48
C ASN A 410 -29.59 12.41 -24.78
N PRO A 411 -30.23 12.02 -23.64
CA PRO A 411 -30.11 10.67 -23.13
C PRO A 411 -30.74 9.70 -24.13
N PRO A 412 -30.10 8.55 -24.43
CA PRO A 412 -30.77 7.53 -25.24
C PRO A 412 -32.01 7.05 -24.48
N LEU A 413 -33.16 7.18 -25.12
CA LEU A 413 -34.43 6.60 -24.66
C LEU A 413 -34.23 5.09 -24.49
N ILE A 414 -34.22 4.63 -23.24
CA ILE A 414 -34.40 3.20 -22.95
C ILE A 414 -35.82 2.85 -23.37
N LYS A 415 -35.99 2.31 -24.57
CA LYS A 415 -37.23 1.66 -24.97
C LYS A 415 -37.37 0.43 -24.06
N GLY A 416 -38.30 0.52 -23.11
CA GLY A 416 -38.78 -0.63 -22.38
C GLY A 416 -39.20 -1.70 -23.36
N ARG A 417 -38.72 -2.92 -23.19
CA ARG A 417 -39.38 -4.08 -23.76
C ARG A 417 -40.62 -4.33 -22.90
N GLU A 418 -41.76 -4.07 -23.47
CA GLU A 418 -43.02 -4.62 -23.01
C GLU A 418 -43.00 -6.14 -23.20
N ALA A 419 -43.49 -6.83 -22.13
CA ALA A 419 -44.01 -8.19 -21.99
C ALA A 419 -43.12 -9.35 -22.46
#